data_077303b4145781576931072031bf46f7
#
_entry.id   077303b4145781576931072031bf46f7
#
_cell.length_a   1.000
_cell.length_b   1.000
_cell.length_c   1.000
_cell.angle_alpha   90.00
_cell.angle_beta   90.00
_cell.angle_gamma   90.00
#
_symmetry.space_group_name_H-M   'P 1'
#
loop_
_entity.id
_entity.type
_entity.pdbx_description
1 polymer ?
#
loop_
_entity_poly.entity_id
_entity_poly.type
_entity_poly.pdbx_seq_one_letter_code
_entity_poly.pdbx_strand_id
1 'polypeptide(L)'
;MELSIFDKSLLNLLQGNLPICKRPFAAMAERLGTDEETVLAKIRELKAAGYLRRIGTFFDSNKLGYGGTLVALKVEPSEIATVAEVVNKYPGATHNYEREGKYNLWFTLLTPNLESETKILSEIKSVRGVEDMLRLKANKKYKINVQFKLQ
;
A
#
# COMPACT_ATOMS: atom_id res chain seq x y z
N MET A 1 4.20 -2.55 -22.32
CA MET A 1 5.68 -2.43 -22.37
C MET A 1 6.26 -3.73 -21.85
N GLU A 2 7.15 -4.35 -22.59
CA GLU A 2 7.90 -5.52 -22.12
C GLU A 2 9.16 -5.05 -21.38
N LEU A 3 9.45 -5.62 -20.21
CA LEU A 3 10.60 -5.22 -19.39
C LEU A 3 11.90 -5.80 -19.96
N SER A 4 12.86 -4.95 -20.27
CA SER A 4 14.21 -5.35 -20.67
C SER A 4 14.99 -5.93 -19.47
N ILE A 5 16.14 -6.56 -19.73
CA ILE A 5 17.05 -7.06 -18.69
C ILE A 5 17.50 -5.91 -17.78
N PHE A 6 17.76 -4.73 -18.37
CA PHE A 6 18.12 -3.53 -17.62
C PHE A 6 16.98 -3.08 -16.69
N ASP A 7 15.73 -3.03 -17.19
CA ASP A 7 14.57 -2.66 -16.38
C ASP A 7 14.37 -3.59 -15.17
N LYS A 8 14.50 -4.90 -15.40
CA LYS A 8 14.42 -5.91 -14.35
C LYS A 8 15.53 -5.74 -13.31
N SER A 9 16.76 -5.48 -13.75
CA SER A 9 17.91 -5.24 -12.88
C SER A 9 17.72 -3.98 -12.04
N LEU A 10 17.25 -2.88 -12.65
CA LEU A 10 16.93 -1.64 -11.95
C LEU A 10 15.80 -1.81 -10.93
N LEU A 11 14.72 -2.48 -11.31
CA LEU A 11 13.61 -2.77 -10.39
C LEU A 11 14.04 -3.67 -9.23
N ASN A 12 14.89 -4.68 -9.47
CA ASN A 12 15.45 -5.52 -8.42
C ASN A 12 16.31 -4.71 -7.43
N LEU A 13 17.11 -3.76 -7.90
CA LEU A 13 17.87 -2.85 -7.03
C LEU A 13 16.94 -1.92 -6.23
N LEU A 14 15.91 -1.38 -6.85
CA LEU A 14 14.94 -0.48 -6.21
C LEU A 14 14.10 -1.16 -5.12
N GLN A 15 13.81 -2.46 -5.27
CA GLN A 15 13.12 -3.25 -4.24
C GLN A 15 13.99 -3.53 -3.01
N GLY A 16 15.30 -3.54 -3.18
CA GLY A 16 16.25 -3.80 -2.12
C GLY A 16 16.53 -2.56 -1.27
N ASN A 17 17.79 -2.27 -1.05
CA ASN A 17 18.22 -1.12 -0.29
C ASN A 17 18.64 0.01 -1.22
N LEU A 18 17.86 1.06 -1.28
CA LEU A 18 18.30 2.31 -1.90
C LEU A 18 19.54 2.81 -1.15
N PRO A 19 20.67 3.10 -1.84
CA PRO A 19 21.87 3.60 -1.17
C PRO A 19 21.60 4.90 -0.40
N ILE A 20 21.95 4.91 0.90
CA ILE A 20 21.82 6.11 1.73
C ILE A 20 23.08 6.95 1.56
N CYS A 21 23.14 7.76 0.52
CA CYS A 21 24.25 8.63 0.17
C CYS A 21 23.75 9.90 -0.51
N LYS A 22 24.65 10.86 -0.79
CA LYS A 22 24.30 12.15 -1.43
C LYS A 22 23.71 11.98 -2.83
N ARG A 23 24.15 10.96 -3.59
CA ARG A 23 23.69 10.68 -4.97
C ARG A 23 23.32 9.21 -5.12
N PRO A 24 22.16 8.79 -4.58
CA PRO A 24 21.77 7.38 -4.56
C PRO A 24 21.59 6.79 -5.98
N PHE A 25 21.11 7.56 -6.92
CA PHE A 25 20.92 7.10 -8.30
C PHE A 25 22.23 6.99 -9.07
N ALA A 26 23.22 7.82 -8.78
CA ALA A 26 24.57 7.65 -9.31
C ALA A 26 25.22 6.35 -8.81
N ALA A 27 25.08 6.03 -7.53
CA ALA A 27 25.57 4.77 -6.97
C ALA A 27 24.84 3.53 -7.56
N MET A 28 23.58 3.67 -7.92
CA MET A 28 22.85 2.63 -8.65
C MET A 28 23.33 2.50 -10.11
N ALA A 29 23.61 3.61 -10.76
CA ALA A 29 24.12 3.65 -12.12
C ALA A 29 25.46 2.92 -12.25
N GLU A 30 26.39 3.13 -11.31
CA GLU A 30 27.65 2.39 -11.24
C GLU A 30 27.43 0.88 -11.18
N ARG A 31 26.48 0.40 -10.35
CA ARG A 31 26.15 -1.03 -10.24
C ARG A 31 25.52 -1.62 -11.50
N LEU A 32 24.85 -0.76 -12.28
CA LEU A 32 24.19 -1.15 -13.53
C LEU A 32 25.08 -0.93 -14.76
N GLY A 33 26.30 -0.40 -14.60
CA GLY A 33 27.23 -0.10 -15.70
C GLY A 33 26.74 1.01 -16.63
N THR A 34 26.07 2.03 -16.08
CA THR A 34 25.50 3.16 -16.84
C THR A 34 25.69 4.49 -16.10
N ASP A 35 25.10 5.56 -16.58
CA ASP A 35 25.10 6.88 -15.98
C ASP A 35 23.80 7.18 -15.20
N GLU A 36 23.85 8.20 -14.32
CA GLU A 36 22.73 8.57 -13.45
C GLU A 36 21.53 9.08 -14.26
N GLU A 37 21.77 9.79 -15.37
CA GLU A 37 20.70 10.34 -16.19
C GLU A 37 19.86 9.22 -16.84
N THR A 38 20.53 8.19 -17.35
CA THR A 38 19.89 6.97 -17.87
C THR A 38 19.03 6.28 -16.80
N VAL A 39 19.53 6.13 -15.55
CA VAL A 39 18.77 5.56 -14.45
C VAL A 39 17.54 6.40 -14.14
N LEU A 40 17.68 7.72 -14.04
CA LEU A 40 16.57 8.63 -13.74
C LEU A 40 15.51 8.65 -14.86
N ALA A 41 15.94 8.64 -16.12
CA ALA A 41 15.03 8.56 -17.26
C ALA A 41 14.22 7.27 -17.22
N LYS A 42 14.88 6.14 -16.96
CA LYS A 42 14.23 4.83 -16.88
C LYS A 42 13.26 4.71 -15.69
N ILE A 43 13.60 5.29 -14.54
CA ILE A 43 12.70 5.38 -13.39
C ILE A 43 11.43 6.16 -13.74
N ARG A 44 11.55 7.28 -14.47
CA ARG A 44 10.38 8.05 -14.91
C ARG A 44 9.50 7.25 -15.88
N GLU A 45 10.11 6.54 -16.82
CA GLU A 45 9.42 5.67 -17.77
C GLU A 45 8.65 4.54 -17.05
N LEU A 46 9.33 3.81 -16.14
CA LEU A 46 8.73 2.73 -15.35
C LEU A 46 7.61 3.23 -14.45
N LYS A 47 7.73 4.45 -13.92
CA LYS A 47 6.68 5.08 -13.14
C LYS A 47 5.48 5.46 -14.01
N ALA A 48 5.69 6.05 -15.17
CA ALA A 48 4.63 6.38 -16.11
C ALA A 48 3.90 5.14 -16.64
N ALA A 49 4.62 4.03 -16.82
CA ALA A 49 4.06 2.74 -17.23
C ALA A 49 3.39 1.95 -16.08
N GLY A 50 3.39 2.48 -14.84
CA GLY A 50 2.72 1.86 -13.69
C GLY A 50 3.48 0.73 -13.00
N TYR A 51 4.69 0.37 -13.44
CA TYR A 51 5.52 -0.63 -12.77
C TYR A 51 6.06 -0.15 -11.43
N LEU A 52 6.33 1.15 -11.31
CA LEU A 52 6.84 1.78 -10.11
C LEU A 52 5.80 2.76 -9.55
N ARG A 53 5.23 2.46 -8.38
CA ARG A 53 4.24 3.34 -7.75
C ARG A 53 4.89 4.55 -7.09
N ARG A 54 5.87 4.31 -6.25
CA ARG A 54 6.65 5.36 -5.55
C ARG A 54 7.99 4.82 -5.10
N ILE A 55 8.95 5.71 -4.92
CA ILE A 55 10.19 5.46 -4.17
C ILE A 55 10.04 6.18 -2.84
N GLY A 56 10.29 5.49 -1.74
CA GLY A 56 10.13 6.06 -0.40
C GLY A 56 10.31 5.03 0.69
N THR A 57 10.26 5.50 1.93
CA THR A 57 10.38 4.69 3.13
C THR A 57 9.06 4.06 3.53
N PHE A 58 9.15 2.88 4.16
CA PHE A 58 8.08 2.27 4.93
C PHE A 58 8.39 2.42 6.41
N PHE A 59 7.45 2.96 7.15
CA PHE A 59 7.56 3.10 8.60
C PHE A 59 6.84 1.97 9.32
N ASP A 60 7.36 1.55 10.46
CA ASP A 60 6.60 0.69 11.38
C ASP A 60 5.56 1.55 12.09
N SER A 61 4.30 1.42 11.69
CA SER A 61 3.20 2.20 12.23
C SER A 61 3.04 2.05 13.73
N ASN A 62 3.30 0.85 14.27
CA ASN A 62 3.20 0.62 15.72
C ASN A 62 4.26 1.41 16.49
N LYS A 63 5.49 1.51 15.95
CA LYS A 63 6.55 2.33 16.55
C LYS A 63 6.25 3.82 16.48
N LEU A 64 5.41 4.24 15.54
CA LEU A 64 4.90 5.61 15.45
C LEU A 64 3.64 5.86 16.27
N GLY A 65 3.20 4.86 17.07
CA GLY A 65 2.02 4.98 17.91
C GLY A 65 0.68 4.71 17.21
N TYR A 66 0.71 4.22 15.95
CA TYR A 66 -0.51 3.89 15.22
C TYR A 66 -0.85 2.40 15.31
N GLY A 67 -2.09 2.10 15.65
CA GLY A 67 -2.66 0.76 15.55
C GLY A 67 -3.26 0.50 14.16
N GLY A 68 -3.01 -0.69 13.61
CA GLY A 68 -3.59 -1.15 12.36
C GLY A 68 -4.68 -2.20 12.58
N THR A 69 -5.82 -2.04 11.92
CA THR A 69 -6.93 -3.00 11.95
C THR A 69 -7.39 -3.30 10.53
N LEU A 70 -7.53 -4.57 10.20
CA LEU A 70 -8.23 -4.98 8.99
C LEU A 70 -9.72 -5.04 9.28
N VAL A 71 -10.51 -4.42 8.43
CA VAL A 71 -11.97 -4.36 8.56
C VAL A 71 -12.62 -5.00 7.35
N ALA A 72 -13.61 -5.84 7.58
CA ALA A 72 -14.42 -6.43 6.54
C ALA A 72 -15.88 -6.02 6.74
N LEU A 73 -16.49 -5.44 5.72
CA LEU A 73 -17.90 -5.06 5.71
C LEU A 73 -18.72 -6.02 4.86
N LYS A 74 -19.90 -6.37 5.37
CA LYS A 74 -20.97 -6.88 4.54
C LYS A 74 -21.80 -5.68 4.09
N VAL A 75 -21.78 -5.39 2.79
CA VAL A 75 -22.45 -4.23 2.19
C VAL A 75 -23.44 -4.73 1.15
N GLU A 76 -24.62 -4.11 1.09
CA GLU A 76 -25.55 -4.35 -0.01
C GLU A 76 -24.87 -4.05 -1.36
N PRO A 77 -24.96 -4.94 -2.38
CA PRO A 77 -24.22 -4.78 -3.64
C PRO A 77 -24.41 -3.44 -4.34
N SER A 78 -25.61 -2.88 -4.27
CA SER A 78 -25.94 -1.56 -4.86
C SER A 78 -25.28 -0.38 -4.14
N GLU A 79 -24.82 -0.54 -2.91
CA GLU A 79 -24.27 0.52 -2.05
C GLU A 79 -22.74 0.45 -1.89
N ILE A 80 -22.08 -0.58 -2.47
CA ILE A 80 -20.63 -0.79 -2.28
C ILE A 80 -19.81 0.45 -2.67
N ALA A 81 -20.09 1.04 -3.82
CA ALA A 81 -19.37 2.23 -4.29
C ALA A 81 -19.53 3.42 -3.33
N THR A 82 -20.76 3.66 -2.88
CA THR A 82 -21.07 4.74 -1.92
C THR A 82 -20.35 4.53 -0.59
N VAL A 83 -20.40 3.32 -0.06
CA VAL A 83 -19.70 2.98 1.21
C VAL A 83 -18.18 3.08 1.04
N ALA A 84 -17.63 2.63 -0.09
CA ALA A 84 -16.20 2.74 -0.38
C ALA A 84 -15.73 4.21 -0.44
N GLU A 85 -16.53 5.10 -1.02
CA GLU A 85 -16.25 6.55 -1.01
C GLU A 85 -16.25 7.13 0.41
N VAL A 86 -17.17 6.70 1.27
CA VAL A 86 -17.18 7.12 2.68
C VAL A 86 -15.92 6.65 3.40
N VAL A 87 -15.53 5.37 3.22
CA VAL A 87 -14.29 4.82 3.79
C VAL A 87 -13.07 5.61 3.33
N ASN A 88 -13.00 5.98 2.04
CA ASN A 88 -11.88 6.71 1.45
C ASN A 88 -11.70 8.14 2.02
N LYS A 89 -12.71 8.71 2.66
CA LYS A 89 -12.60 10.03 3.32
C LYS A 89 -11.74 10.02 4.58
N TYR A 90 -11.52 8.85 5.18
CA TYR A 90 -10.67 8.73 6.37
C TYR A 90 -9.20 8.59 5.96
N PRO A 91 -8.32 9.52 6.36
CA PRO A 91 -6.89 9.45 6.00
C PRO A 91 -6.18 8.17 6.46
N GLY A 92 -6.69 7.54 7.52
CA GLY A 92 -6.18 6.28 8.04
C GLY A 92 -6.59 5.05 7.22
N ALA A 93 -7.57 5.16 6.32
CA ALA A 93 -7.95 4.08 5.42
C ALA A 93 -6.92 4.00 4.28
N THR A 94 -6.02 3.01 4.34
CA THR A 94 -4.86 2.91 3.43
C THR A 94 -5.06 1.96 2.26
N HIS A 95 -5.94 1.00 2.40
CA HIS A 95 -6.30 0.01 1.40
C HIS A 95 -7.80 -0.22 1.49
N ASN A 96 -8.50 -0.18 0.37
CA ASN A 96 -9.93 -0.36 0.31
C ASN A 96 -10.26 -1.13 -0.97
N TYR A 97 -10.79 -2.35 -0.82
CA TYR A 97 -11.03 -3.29 -1.92
C TYR A 97 -12.38 -3.96 -1.83
N GLU A 98 -13.08 -4.02 -2.94
CA GLU A 98 -14.18 -4.93 -3.14
C GLU A 98 -13.67 -6.36 -3.33
N ARG A 99 -14.37 -7.34 -2.78
CA ARG A 99 -14.07 -8.77 -2.89
C ARG A 99 -15.34 -9.58 -3.05
N GLU A 100 -15.24 -10.71 -3.70
CA GLU A 100 -16.32 -11.69 -3.72
C GLU A 100 -16.51 -12.33 -2.33
N GLY A 101 -17.76 -12.60 -1.97
CA GLY A 101 -18.14 -13.29 -0.74
C GLY A 101 -19.06 -12.49 0.17
N LYS A 102 -19.40 -13.08 1.33
CA LYS A 102 -20.33 -12.50 2.32
C LYS A 102 -19.88 -11.11 2.78
N TYR A 103 -18.59 -10.94 3.06
CA TYR A 103 -17.98 -9.65 3.37
C TYR A 103 -17.28 -9.16 2.11
N ASN A 104 -17.88 -8.18 1.48
CA ASN A 104 -17.56 -7.78 0.11
C ASN A 104 -16.80 -6.46 -0.01
N LEU A 105 -16.60 -5.72 1.09
CA LEU A 105 -15.73 -4.54 1.11
C LEU A 105 -14.72 -4.65 2.24
N TRP A 106 -13.43 -4.56 1.92
CA TRP A 106 -12.33 -4.76 2.85
C TRP A 106 -11.39 -3.57 2.85
N PHE A 107 -11.07 -3.07 4.04
CA PHE A 107 -10.12 -1.97 4.15
C PHE A 107 -9.20 -2.12 5.36
N THR A 108 -8.05 -1.48 5.30
CA THR A 108 -7.12 -1.35 6.43
C THR A 108 -7.23 0.04 7.01
N LEU A 109 -7.47 0.13 8.30
CA LEU A 109 -7.58 1.39 9.05
C LEU A 109 -6.40 1.53 10.01
N LEU A 110 -5.64 2.62 9.88
CA LEU A 110 -4.59 3.04 10.80
C LEU A 110 -5.12 4.18 11.67
N THR A 111 -5.02 4.03 13.00
CA THR A 111 -5.47 5.06 13.94
C THR A 111 -4.46 5.28 15.07
N PRO A 112 -4.36 6.49 15.64
CA PRO A 112 -3.43 6.78 16.73
C PRO A 112 -3.85 6.16 18.07
N ASN A 113 -5.12 5.81 18.22
CA ASN A 113 -5.66 5.24 19.46
C ASN A 113 -6.99 4.50 19.23
N LEU A 114 -7.40 3.76 20.26
CA LEU A 114 -8.62 2.95 20.24
C LEU A 114 -9.90 3.80 20.14
N GLU A 115 -9.91 4.98 20.74
CA GLU A 115 -11.06 5.87 20.72
C GLU A 115 -11.36 6.37 19.29
N SER A 116 -10.33 6.84 18.59
CA SER A 116 -10.43 7.25 17.18
C SER A 116 -10.87 6.08 16.29
N GLU A 117 -10.32 4.90 16.52
CA GLU A 117 -10.72 3.69 15.78
C GLU A 117 -12.21 3.39 15.98
N THR A 118 -12.66 3.36 17.24
CA THR A 118 -14.04 3.06 17.61
C THR A 118 -15.01 4.07 17.01
N LYS A 119 -14.67 5.35 17.06
CA LYS A 119 -15.47 6.42 16.48
C LYS A 119 -15.64 6.23 14.97
N ILE A 120 -14.52 6.08 14.24
CA ILE A 120 -14.54 5.90 12.78
C ILE A 120 -15.34 4.65 12.40
N LEU A 121 -15.11 3.53 13.07
CA LEU A 121 -15.83 2.28 12.77
C LEU A 121 -17.33 2.39 13.09
N SER A 122 -17.72 3.13 14.13
CA SER A 122 -19.12 3.42 14.43
C SER A 122 -19.79 4.26 13.35
N GLU A 123 -19.10 5.30 12.86
CA GLU A 123 -19.57 6.13 11.76
C GLU A 123 -19.75 5.30 10.48
N ILE A 124 -18.75 4.48 10.10
CA ILE A 124 -18.84 3.62 8.91
C ILE A 124 -19.97 2.60 9.05
N LYS A 125 -20.14 1.99 10.25
CA LYS A 125 -21.20 1.00 10.50
C LYS A 125 -22.59 1.60 10.35
N SER A 126 -22.77 2.89 10.58
CA SER A 126 -24.05 3.58 10.42
C SER A 126 -24.37 4.01 9.00
N VAL A 127 -23.46 3.80 8.06
CA VAL A 127 -23.67 4.15 6.65
C VAL A 127 -24.72 3.21 6.05
N ARG A 128 -25.65 3.80 5.30
CA ARG A 128 -26.66 3.03 4.59
C ARG A 128 -26.02 1.95 3.70
N GLY A 129 -26.56 0.76 3.72
CA GLY A 129 -26.07 -0.40 2.98
C GLY A 129 -25.05 -1.24 3.74
N VAL A 130 -24.50 -0.77 4.85
CA VAL A 130 -23.64 -1.59 5.72
C VAL A 130 -24.51 -2.47 6.62
N GLU A 131 -24.49 -3.78 6.39
CA GLU A 131 -25.29 -4.75 7.12
C GLU A 131 -24.55 -5.36 8.31
N ASP A 132 -23.24 -5.60 8.14
CA ASP A 132 -22.39 -6.23 9.17
C ASP A 132 -20.93 -5.78 9.03
N MET A 133 -20.18 -5.88 10.14
CA MET A 133 -18.78 -5.47 10.21
C MET A 133 -17.96 -6.42 11.06
N LEU A 134 -16.84 -6.88 10.51
CA LEU A 134 -15.80 -7.59 11.26
C LEU A 134 -14.60 -6.69 11.48
N ARG A 135 -14.13 -6.65 12.71
CA ARG A 135 -12.90 -5.98 13.13
C ARG A 135 -11.84 -7.03 13.42
N LEU A 136 -10.82 -7.09 12.58
CA LEU A 136 -9.81 -8.14 12.57
C LEU A 136 -8.45 -7.58 12.94
N LYS A 137 -8.10 -7.64 14.22
CA LYS A 137 -6.76 -7.27 14.70
C LYS A 137 -5.79 -8.41 14.46
N ALA A 138 -4.56 -8.07 14.02
CA ALA A 138 -3.50 -9.05 13.89
C ALA A 138 -3.01 -9.49 15.27
N ASN A 139 -3.20 -10.77 15.60
CA ASN A 139 -2.70 -11.36 16.86
C ASN A 139 -1.19 -11.64 16.79
N LYS A 140 -0.70 -12.07 15.61
CA LYS A 140 0.70 -12.41 15.38
C LYS A 140 1.08 -12.11 13.94
N LYS A 141 2.23 -11.50 13.78
CA LYS A 141 2.85 -11.21 12.49
C LYS A 141 3.87 -12.31 12.18
N TYR A 142 3.64 -13.08 11.11
CA TYR A 142 4.56 -14.16 10.72
C TYR A 142 5.57 -13.70 9.67
N LYS A 143 5.16 -12.87 8.72
CA LYS A 143 6.02 -12.34 7.66
C LYS A 143 5.45 -11.05 7.11
N ILE A 144 6.31 -10.03 6.98
CA ILE A 144 6.06 -8.85 6.14
C ILE A 144 7.33 -8.64 5.32
N ASN A 145 7.32 -9.16 4.12
CA ASN A 145 8.35 -8.88 3.13
C ASN A 145 7.77 -9.18 1.75
N VAL A 146 7.70 -8.17 0.90
CA VAL A 146 7.26 -8.34 -0.49
C VAL A 146 8.44 -7.97 -1.37
N GLN A 147 9.09 -8.97 -1.93
CA GLN A 147 10.13 -8.81 -2.94
C GLN A 147 9.81 -9.71 -4.12
N PHE A 148 9.79 -9.16 -5.31
CA PHE A 148 9.62 -9.89 -6.56
C PHE A 148 11.01 -10.19 -7.14
N LYS A 149 11.30 -11.45 -7.45
CA LYS A 149 12.51 -11.81 -8.19
C LYS A 149 12.19 -11.70 -9.68
N LEU A 150 12.57 -10.58 -10.28
CA LEU A 150 12.43 -10.36 -11.71
C LEU A 150 13.59 -11.05 -12.44
N GLN A 151 13.26 -12.01 -13.29
CA GLN A 151 14.20 -12.78 -14.11
C GLN A 151 14.18 -12.29 -15.55
#